data_0105f583fed9b12be8a87e53df25571c
#
_entry.id   0105f583fed9b12be8a87e53df25571c
#
_cell.length_a   1.000
_cell.length_b   1.000
_cell.length_c   1.000
_cell.angle_alpha   90.00
_cell.angle_beta   90.00
_cell.angle_gamma   90.00
#
_symmetry.space_group_name_H-M   'P 1'
#
loop_
_entity.id
_entity.type
_entity.pdbx_description
1 polymer ?
#
loop_
_entity_poly.entity_id
_entity_poly.type
_entity_poly.pdbx_seq_one_letter_code
_entity_poly.pdbx_strand_id
1 'polypeptide(L)'
;MKTLYKLLFLAAFLLLLSSNSIAQFTISGEFRPRAEYRDGYTKLRDSTQSAYGDILGRTRLIFDYKSDKFITRFSLQHAYVFGENNFSNSDTIRNNTVNIFEAWFKYSFMDNFAIRVGRIALSYDDQRLIGYNNWRPQGSAHDIVGFQWGAPKHSYQGDFSFAVNNAAPAGAFLSNYSMKNYKYMGYVWNQMSFFKDMLKVSVMGVVDAFQLPLQYKSVNKYDTLWVHNNKDSIIGHTIVKTTSQVPITGPDQIYARYTVGANLWFNWKNLGIFASSYYQGGHIQDGRQVAAYMWAVNVSYQIVKPFKLLVGYEQLSGTNNDPAKATEVAKKVTSFNTLYGTAHQLYGYMDMFNSMLSTSPNYPGLNQLYARATVNFSKVTSLEATWRYFSLGNQYLADMKTKVGQNLGSELDLMFLYKPLPNVELNAAYCYFFPTSAMEKLNNLASSVRGSQYVYLMITYKPKFFTTEKN
;
A
#
# COMPACT_ATOMS: atom_id res chain seq x y z
N MET A 1 33.22 34.81 -10.43
CA MET A 1 32.25 34.01 -11.22
C MET A 1 31.20 33.31 -10.39
N LYS A 2 31.55 32.46 -9.40
CA LYS A 2 30.53 31.70 -8.59
C LYS A 2 29.51 32.57 -7.85
N THR A 3 29.88 33.75 -7.40
CA THR A 3 28.98 34.69 -6.71
C THR A 3 28.02 35.38 -7.67
N LEU A 4 28.45 35.67 -8.90
CA LEU A 4 27.62 36.28 -9.93
C LEU A 4 26.49 35.33 -10.38
N TYR A 5 26.79 34.04 -10.55
CA TYR A 5 25.75 33.05 -10.87
C TYR A 5 24.72 32.88 -9.74
N LYS A 6 25.14 32.97 -8.48
CA LYS A 6 24.22 32.95 -7.34
C LYS A 6 23.32 34.19 -7.32
N LEU A 7 23.85 35.35 -7.60
CA LEU A 7 23.07 36.58 -7.68
C LEU A 7 22.13 36.59 -8.88
N LEU A 8 22.57 36.10 -10.04
CA LEU A 8 21.72 35.95 -11.22
C LEU A 8 20.60 34.92 -10.99
N PHE A 9 20.88 33.81 -10.32
CA PHE A 9 19.89 32.80 -9.96
C PHE A 9 18.88 33.33 -8.95
N LEU A 10 19.34 34.11 -7.93
CA LEU A 10 18.48 34.76 -6.96
C LEU A 10 17.65 35.88 -7.63
N ALA A 11 18.22 36.67 -8.52
CA ALA A 11 17.48 37.70 -9.27
C ALA A 11 16.46 37.07 -10.24
N ALA A 12 16.79 35.99 -10.94
CA ALA A 12 15.87 35.25 -11.78
C ALA A 12 14.72 34.60 -10.92
N PHE A 13 15.05 34.08 -9.76
CA PHE A 13 14.07 33.56 -8.80
C PHE A 13 13.12 34.65 -8.26
N LEU A 14 13.67 35.84 -7.93
CA LEU A 14 12.87 36.99 -7.49
C LEU A 14 12.02 37.57 -8.63
N LEU A 15 12.49 37.58 -9.87
CA LEU A 15 11.71 38.01 -11.04
C LEU A 15 10.56 37.02 -11.34
N LEU A 16 10.72 35.74 -11.06
CA LEU A 16 9.64 34.75 -11.14
C LEU A 16 8.54 34.95 -10.07
N LEU A 17 8.85 35.65 -8.99
CA LEU A 17 7.90 35.99 -7.93
C LEU A 17 7.09 37.28 -8.20
N SER A 18 7.46 38.09 -9.23
CA SER A 18 6.86 39.42 -9.50
C SER A 18 5.66 39.40 -10.45
N SER A 19 5.17 38.22 -10.88
CA SER A 19 3.89 38.21 -11.61
C SER A 19 2.75 38.39 -10.61
N ASN A 20 1.75 39.23 -10.90
CA ASN A 20 0.49 39.36 -10.19
C ASN A 20 -0.31 38.05 -10.33
N SER A 21 0.22 36.96 -9.83
CA SER A 21 -0.43 35.66 -9.80
C SER A 21 -1.45 35.70 -8.65
N ILE A 22 -2.70 35.48 -8.95
CA ILE A 22 -3.75 35.24 -7.95
C ILE A 22 -3.41 33.91 -7.23
N ALA A 23 -2.58 34.02 -6.21
CA ALA A 23 -2.08 32.88 -5.48
C ALA A 23 -2.91 32.66 -4.22
N GLN A 24 -3.38 31.45 -4.03
CA GLN A 24 -4.08 31.04 -2.82
C GLN A 24 -3.15 30.21 -1.93
N PHE A 25 -2.98 30.63 -0.68
CA PHE A 25 -2.27 29.87 0.34
C PHE A 25 -3.26 29.42 1.41
N THR A 26 -3.21 28.16 1.80
CA THR A 26 -4.11 27.56 2.79
C THR A 26 -3.30 26.78 3.81
N ILE A 27 -3.60 26.99 5.09
CA ILE A 27 -3.12 26.15 6.19
C ILE A 27 -4.31 25.39 6.76
N SER A 28 -4.20 24.08 6.79
CA SER A 28 -5.25 23.20 7.33
C SER A 28 -4.63 22.10 8.21
N GLY A 29 -5.47 21.44 8.99
CA GLY A 29 -5.08 20.34 9.84
C GLY A 29 -5.91 19.09 9.58
N GLU A 30 -5.45 17.98 10.12
CA GLU A 30 -6.24 16.78 10.31
C GLU A 30 -5.92 16.20 11.68
N PHE A 31 -6.97 15.97 12.47
CA PHE A 31 -6.91 15.22 13.73
C PHE A 31 -7.80 14.00 13.58
N ARG A 32 -7.22 12.80 13.76
CA ARG A 32 -7.93 11.55 13.51
C ARG A 32 -7.62 10.50 14.58
N PRO A 33 -8.19 10.61 15.79
CA PRO A 33 -8.21 9.52 16.75
C PRO A 33 -9.13 8.39 16.28
N ARG A 34 -8.74 7.14 16.53
CA ARG A 34 -9.50 5.93 16.25
C ARG A 34 -9.33 4.95 17.39
N ALA A 35 -10.38 4.78 18.18
CA ALA A 35 -10.46 3.74 19.20
C ALA A 35 -10.81 2.42 18.52
N GLU A 36 -10.10 1.35 18.86
CA GLU A 36 -10.25 0.03 18.28
C GLU A 36 -10.35 -1.05 19.35
N TYR A 37 -11.19 -2.04 19.10
CA TYR A 37 -11.20 -3.32 19.78
C TYR A 37 -10.93 -4.42 18.76
N ARG A 38 -9.94 -5.26 19.03
CA ARG A 38 -9.44 -6.29 18.12
C ARG A 38 -9.47 -7.64 18.80
N ASP A 39 -10.28 -8.55 18.25
CA ASP A 39 -10.36 -9.95 18.65
C ASP A 39 -10.19 -10.83 17.41
N GLY A 40 -8.93 -11.14 17.07
CA GLY A 40 -8.59 -11.85 15.85
C GLY A 40 -8.54 -10.97 14.58
N TYR A 41 -8.18 -9.71 14.70
CA TYR A 41 -7.94 -8.79 13.59
C TYR A 41 -6.64 -9.16 12.86
N THR A 42 -6.64 -9.15 11.52
CA THR A 42 -5.58 -9.56 10.58
C THR A 42 -5.22 -11.05 10.56
N LYS A 43 -5.56 -11.82 11.57
CA LYS A 43 -5.42 -13.28 11.64
C LYS A 43 -6.35 -13.84 12.70
N LEU A 44 -6.71 -15.10 12.57
CA LEU A 44 -7.50 -15.78 13.58
C LEU A 44 -6.74 -15.83 14.91
N ARG A 45 -7.47 -15.68 15.99
CA ARG A 45 -6.96 -15.81 17.36
C ARG A 45 -6.99 -17.27 17.79
N ASP A 46 -5.92 -17.75 18.42
CA ASP A 46 -5.90 -19.00 19.15
C ASP A 46 -6.33 -18.82 20.62
N SER A 47 -6.46 -19.91 21.36
CA SER A 47 -6.89 -19.89 22.75
C SER A 47 -5.91 -19.21 23.72
N THR A 48 -4.66 -18.98 23.30
CA THR A 48 -3.60 -18.37 24.14
C THR A 48 -3.55 -16.85 24.02
N GLN A 49 -4.21 -16.30 23.02
CA GLN A 49 -4.20 -14.86 22.73
C GLN A 49 -5.44 -14.19 23.34
N SER A 50 -5.28 -13.00 23.86
CA SER A 50 -6.37 -12.16 24.36
C SER A 50 -6.77 -11.11 23.34
N ALA A 51 -8.04 -10.74 23.33
CA ALA A 51 -8.47 -9.54 22.65
C ALA A 51 -7.86 -8.30 23.33
N TYR A 52 -7.64 -7.25 22.55
CA TYR A 52 -7.07 -6.01 23.06
C TYR A 52 -7.72 -4.78 22.41
N GLY A 53 -7.59 -3.65 23.09
CA GLY A 53 -8.03 -2.36 22.55
C GLY A 53 -6.91 -1.33 22.64
N ASP A 54 -6.88 -0.45 21.67
CA ASP A 54 -5.99 0.72 21.66
C ASP A 54 -6.66 1.92 20.98
N ILE A 55 -6.04 3.08 21.11
CA ILE A 55 -6.47 4.29 20.40
C ILE A 55 -5.31 4.75 19.53
N LEU A 56 -5.50 4.65 18.24
CA LEU A 56 -4.56 5.15 17.24
C LEU A 56 -4.81 6.62 16.98
N GLY A 57 -3.76 7.42 16.87
CA GLY A 57 -3.83 8.83 16.53
C GLY A 57 -3.12 9.16 15.23
N ARG A 58 -3.68 10.11 14.48
CA ARG A 58 -3.00 10.80 13.41
C ARG A 58 -3.26 12.28 13.48
N THR A 59 -2.20 13.06 13.46
CA THR A 59 -2.26 14.52 13.34
C THR A 59 -1.46 14.94 12.11
N ARG A 60 -2.04 15.82 11.28
CA ARG A 60 -1.35 16.42 10.13
C ARG A 60 -1.49 17.93 10.17
N LEU A 61 -0.43 18.63 9.75
CA LEU A 61 -0.44 20.04 9.42
C LEU A 61 -0.10 20.16 7.94
N ILE A 62 -0.99 20.82 7.18
CA ILE A 62 -0.97 20.80 5.72
C ILE A 62 -0.90 22.25 5.24
N PHE A 63 0.07 22.51 4.38
CA PHE A 63 0.29 23.77 3.69
C PHE A 63 0.05 23.57 2.20
N ASP A 64 -0.95 24.22 1.65
CA ASP A 64 -1.28 24.21 0.23
C ASP A 64 -1.03 25.59 -0.38
N TYR A 65 -0.30 25.63 -1.49
CA TYR A 65 -0.15 26.80 -2.31
C TYR A 65 -0.66 26.51 -3.72
N LYS A 66 -1.47 27.39 -4.28
CA LYS A 66 -2.02 27.25 -5.62
C LYS A 66 -1.97 28.60 -6.33
N SER A 67 -1.31 28.64 -7.48
CA SER A 67 -1.37 29.72 -8.46
C SER A 67 -1.81 29.17 -9.81
N ASP A 68 -1.82 30.00 -10.84
CA ASP A 68 -2.24 29.57 -12.19
C ASP A 68 -1.37 28.46 -12.74
N LYS A 69 -0.07 28.50 -12.46
CA LYS A 69 0.91 27.52 -12.98
C LYS A 69 1.47 26.56 -11.94
N PHE A 70 1.42 26.93 -10.65
CA PHE A 70 2.02 26.14 -9.59
C PHE A 70 0.97 25.64 -8.60
N ILE A 71 1.10 24.36 -8.24
CA ILE A 71 0.42 23.78 -7.10
C ILE A 71 1.50 23.13 -6.25
N THR A 72 1.51 23.43 -4.95
CA THR A 72 2.47 22.86 -4.01
C THR A 72 1.73 22.36 -2.77
N ARG A 73 2.13 21.23 -2.25
CA ARG A 73 1.70 20.74 -0.94
C ARG A 73 2.90 20.36 -0.10
N PHE A 74 2.86 20.76 1.16
CA PHE A 74 3.74 20.29 2.21
C PHE A 74 2.89 19.84 3.39
N SER A 75 3.12 18.59 3.86
CA SER A 75 2.32 18.00 4.93
C SER A 75 3.24 17.34 5.95
N LEU A 76 3.21 17.86 7.17
CA LEU A 76 3.79 17.24 8.35
C LEU A 76 2.79 16.25 8.95
N GLN A 77 3.26 15.11 9.43
CA GLN A 77 2.43 14.08 10.03
C GLN A 77 3.06 13.53 11.30
N HIS A 78 2.21 13.28 12.29
CA HIS A 78 2.51 12.44 13.45
C HIS A 78 1.45 11.33 13.54
N ALA A 79 1.89 10.08 13.52
CA ALA A 79 1.07 8.89 13.73
C ALA A 79 1.54 8.19 15.00
N TYR A 80 0.64 7.93 15.95
CA TYR A 80 0.97 7.49 17.30
C TYR A 80 -0.13 6.59 17.87
N VAL A 81 0.19 5.91 18.97
CA VAL A 81 -0.77 5.21 19.82
C VAL A 81 -0.94 6.02 21.11
N PHE A 82 -2.17 6.21 21.57
CA PHE A 82 -2.43 6.89 22.83
C PHE A 82 -1.81 6.10 24.00
N GLY A 83 -1.14 6.81 24.92
CA GLY A 83 -0.46 6.19 26.05
C GLY A 83 0.94 5.62 25.72
N GLU A 84 1.40 5.67 24.48
CA GLU A 84 2.82 5.47 24.18
C GLU A 84 3.64 6.55 24.89
N ASN A 85 4.43 6.10 25.85
CA ASN A 85 5.06 6.98 26.82
C ASN A 85 6.32 7.63 26.24
N ASN A 86 6.24 8.92 25.94
CA ASN A 86 7.39 9.74 25.53
C ASN A 86 8.30 10.14 26.69
N PHE A 87 7.95 9.75 27.92
CA PHE A 87 8.68 10.11 29.16
C PHE A 87 9.47 8.96 29.76
N SER A 88 9.52 7.82 29.11
CA SER A 88 10.35 6.71 29.53
C SER A 88 11.81 6.98 29.19
N ASN A 89 12.69 7.01 30.20
CA ASN A 89 14.13 7.04 30.05
C ASN A 89 14.74 5.74 29.49
N SER A 90 13.93 4.83 28.94
CA SER A 90 14.42 3.67 28.23
C SER A 90 14.69 4.05 26.77
N ASP A 91 15.90 3.77 26.31
CA ASP A 91 16.46 4.12 25.00
C ASP A 91 15.75 3.53 23.75
N THR A 92 14.59 2.96 23.89
CA THR A 92 13.72 2.54 22.80
C THR A 92 12.74 3.66 22.46
N ILE A 93 13.23 4.69 21.78
CA ILE A 93 12.40 5.65 21.08
C ILE A 93 11.69 4.87 19.96
N ARG A 94 10.52 4.35 20.24
CA ARG A 94 9.62 3.81 19.21
C ARG A 94 9.11 4.99 18.40
N ASN A 95 9.76 5.29 17.28
CA ASN A 95 9.33 6.09 16.13
C ASN A 95 8.21 7.13 16.32
N ASN A 96 8.17 7.79 17.46
CA ASN A 96 7.18 8.82 17.79
C ASN A 96 7.64 10.17 17.23
N THR A 97 7.98 10.20 15.94
CA THR A 97 8.55 11.38 15.27
C THR A 97 7.55 11.99 14.31
N VAL A 98 7.55 13.32 14.29
CA VAL A 98 6.92 14.05 13.20
C VAL A 98 7.70 13.80 11.93
N ASN A 99 7.01 13.41 10.86
CA ASN A 99 7.62 13.13 9.55
C ASN A 99 6.93 13.93 8.44
N ILE A 100 7.60 14.04 7.30
CA ILE A 100 7.04 14.64 6.10
C ILE A 100 6.23 13.55 5.39
N PHE A 101 4.90 13.70 5.36
CA PHE A 101 4.02 12.79 4.65
C PHE A 101 3.93 13.11 3.17
N GLU A 102 3.79 14.40 2.80
CA GLU A 102 3.83 14.89 1.44
C GLU A 102 4.72 16.13 1.34
N ALA A 103 5.50 16.24 0.26
CA ALA A 103 6.29 17.42 -0.08
C ALA A 103 6.52 17.43 -1.59
N TRP A 104 5.65 18.12 -2.33
CA TRP A 104 5.67 18.09 -3.78
C TRP A 104 5.20 19.39 -4.39
N PHE A 105 5.61 19.59 -5.65
CA PHE A 105 5.04 20.63 -6.48
C PHE A 105 4.63 20.08 -7.85
N LYS A 106 3.67 20.75 -8.45
CA LYS A 106 3.24 20.59 -9.83
C LYS A 106 3.43 21.92 -10.55
N TYR A 107 4.07 21.90 -11.70
CA TYR A 107 4.22 23.05 -12.58
C TYR A 107 3.54 22.78 -13.92
N SER A 108 2.54 23.58 -14.26
CA SER A 108 1.84 23.55 -15.55
C SER A 108 2.53 24.49 -16.53
N PHE A 109 3.28 23.93 -17.47
CA PHE A 109 3.93 24.72 -18.51
C PHE A 109 3.04 24.94 -19.74
N MET A 110 1.95 24.14 -19.86
CA MET A 110 0.82 24.31 -20.77
C MET A 110 -0.47 24.07 -20.00
N ASP A 111 -1.59 24.53 -20.54
CA ASP A 111 -2.92 24.36 -19.88
C ASP A 111 -3.28 22.90 -19.62
N ASN A 112 -2.81 22.02 -20.47
CA ASN A 112 -3.13 20.60 -20.45
C ASN A 112 -1.92 19.69 -20.16
N PHE A 113 -0.75 20.27 -19.81
CA PHE A 113 0.45 19.48 -19.53
C PHE A 113 1.26 20.07 -18.38
N ALA A 114 1.66 19.19 -17.44
CA ALA A 114 2.36 19.58 -16.23
C ALA A 114 3.44 18.55 -15.85
N ILE A 115 4.48 19.01 -15.16
CA ILE A 115 5.42 18.16 -14.42
C ILE A 115 5.04 18.17 -12.95
N ARG A 116 5.22 17.03 -12.29
CA ARG A 116 4.98 16.84 -10.86
C ARG A 116 6.21 16.17 -10.24
N VAL A 117 6.71 16.73 -9.14
CA VAL A 117 7.93 16.26 -8.48
C VAL A 117 7.75 16.28 -6.97
N GLY A 118 8.23 15.24 -6.30
CA GLY A 118 8.30 15.15 -4.85
C GLY A 118 7.62 13.93 -4.25
N ARG A 119 7.41 13.98 -2.94
CA ARG A 119 6.74 12.92 -2.16
C ARG A 119 5.23 13.12 -2.19
N ILE A 120 4.52 12.18 -2.78
CA ILE A 120 3.09 12.30 -3.08
C ILE A 120 2.34 11.04 -2.64
N ALA A 121 1.21 11.24 -1.99
CA ALA A 121 0.25 10.19 -1.71
C ALA A 121 -0.55 9.87 -3.00
N LEU A 122 -0.13 8.83 -3.71
CA LEU A 122 -0.74 8.43 -4.99
C LEU A 122 -2.05 7.69 -4.78
N SER A 123 -3.02 7.97 -5.65
CA SER A 123 -4.33 7.29 -5.67
C SER A 123 -4.85 7.25 -7.09
N TYR A 124 -5.00 6.05 -7.63
CA TYR A 124 -5.56 5.82 -8.98
C TYR A 124 -6.70 4.82 -8.92
N ASP A 125 -7.72 5.09 -9.73
CA ASP A 125 -8.88 4.23 -9.93
C ASP A 125 -9.59 3.89 -8.60
N ASP A 126 -9.80 2.62 -8.31
CA ASP A 126 -10.34 2.12 -7.04
C ASP A 126 -9.24 1.81 -6.00
N GLN A 127 -8.01 2.28 -6.23
CA GLN A 127 -6.82 2.07 -5.39
C GLN A 127 -6.39 0.60 -5.26
N ARG A 128 -6.77 -0.24 -6.20
CA ARG A 128 -6.50 -1.68 -6.19
C ARG A 128 -5.01 -1.99 -6.37
N LEU A 129 -4.28 -1.20 -7.16
CA LEU A 129 -2.85 -1.36 -7.44
C LEU A 129 -1.99 -0.26 -6.82
N ILE A 130 -2.42 0.99 -6.89
CA ILE A 130 -1.74 2.15 -6.31
C ILE A 130 -2.75 2.94 -5.49
N GLY A 131 -2.54 2.98 -4.18
CA GLY A 131 -3.38 3.69 -3.23
C GLY A 131 -2.57 4.31 -2.10
N TYR A 132 -3.04 5.40 -1.55
CA TYR A 132 -2.34 6.09 -0.45
C TYR A 132 -2.61 5.49 0.93
N ASN A 133 -3.36 4.40 0.99
CA ASN A 133 -3.62 3.58 2.17
C ASN A 133 -4.06 4.42 3.39
N ASN A 134 -5.05 5.28 3.18
CA ASN A 134 -5.50 6.25 4.19
C ASN A 134 -6.03 5.61 5.47
N TRP A 135 -6.43 4.35 5.41
CA TRP A 135 -6.86 3.57 6.57
C TRP A 135 -5.78 3.51 7.65
N ARG A 136 -4.54 3.19 7.27
CA ARG A 136 -3.42 3.18 8.21
C ARG A 136 -3.12 4.60 8.71
N PRO A 137 -2.77 4.78 10.00
CA PRO A 137 -2.39 6.10 10.52
C PRO A 137 -1.26 6.73 9.72
N GLN A 138 -0.26 5.96 9.29
CA GLN A 138 0.90 6.45 8.55
C GLN A 138 0.56 6.83 7.10
N GLY A 139 -0.40 6.12 6.47
CA GLY A 139 -0.65 6.23 5.04
C GLY A 139 0.52 5.72 4.19
N SER A 140 0.47 5.98 2.88
CA SER A 140 1.54 5.65 1.93
C SER A 140 1.80 6.82 0.99
N ALA A 141 3.06 7.11 0.71
CA ALA A 141 3.49 8.11 -0.25
C ALA A 141 4.72 7.61 -1.03
N HIS A 142 4.92 8.15 -2.23
CA HIS A 142 6.00 7.78 -3.14
C HIS A 142 6.78 9.01 -3.54
N ASP A 143 8.11 8.90 -3.63
CA ASP A 143 8.99 9.95 -4.14
C ASP A 143 9.07 9.81 -5.66
N ILE A 144 8.44 10.74 -6.39
CA ILE A 144 8.26 10.65 -7.84
C ILE A 144 8.75 11.87 -8.61
N VAL A 145 9.04 11.61 -9.88
CA VAL A 145 9.08 12.63 -10.94
C VAL A 145 8.15 12.14 -12.05
N GLY A 146 7.27 12.99 -12.54
CA GLY A 146 6.33 12.57 -13.56
C GLY A 146 5.63 13.70 -14.29
N PHE A 147 4.95 13.33 -15.37
CA PHE A 147 4.21 14.21 -16.24
C PHE A 147 2.72 13.89 -16.16
N GLN A 148 1.92 14.92 -16.12
CA GLN A 148 0.47 14.82 -16.18
C GLN A 148 -0.03 15.56 -17.40
N TRP A 149 -1.04 14.99 -18.04
CA TRP A 149 -1.74 15.61 -19.15
C TRP A 149 -3.25 15.41 -19.04
N GLY A 150 -4.01 16.26 -19.71
CA GLY A 150 -5.45 16.16 -19.70
C GLY A 150 -6.13 17.17 -20.58
N ALA A 151 -7.31 16.83 -21.06
CA ALA A 151 -8.18 17.72 -21.81
C ALA A 151 -9.03 18.59 -20.85
N PRO A 152 -9.49 19.76 -21.29
CA PRO A 152 -10.49 20.54 -20.57
C PRO A 152 -11.70 19.67 -20.21
N LYS A 153 -12.25 19.88 -19.01
CA LYS A 153 -13.41 19.14 -18.46
C LYS A 153 -13.14 17.66 -18.11
N HIS A 154 -11.88 17.25 -17.97
CA HIS A 154 -11.48 15.90 -17.53
C HIS A 154 -12.01 14.74 -18.39
N SER A 155 -12.41 15.00 -19.65
CA SER A 155 -12.82 13.94 -20.59
C SER A 155 -11.69 12.95 -20.92
N TYR A 156 -10.45 13.42 -20.77
CA TYR A 156 -9.23 12.63 -20.88
C TYR A 156 -8.19 13.16 -19.91
N GLN A 157 -7.54 12.25 -19.20
CA GLN A 157 -6.40 12.58 -18.32
C GLN A 157 -5.41 11.42 -18.29
N GLY A 158 -4.15 11.75 -18.09
CA GLY A 158 -3.09 10.77 -17.98
C GLY A 158 -1.97 11.21 -17.06
N ASP A 159 -1.20 10.24 -16.64
CA ASP A 159 -0.03 10.39 -15.77
C ASP A 159 1.03 9.37 -16.18
N PHE A 160 2.26 9.82 -16.28
CA PHE A 160 3.44 8.97 -16.39
C PHE A 160 4.43 9.43 -15.34
N SER A 161 4.82 8.53 -14.45
CA SER A 161 5.74 8.88 -13.37
C SER A 161 6.74 7.77 -13.11
N PHE A 162 7.89 8.19 -12.61
CA PHE A 162 8.96 7.33 -12.13
C PHE A 162 9.20 7.60 -10.64
N ALA A 163 9.31 6.53 -9.85
CA ALA A 163 9.55 6.59 -8.42
C ALA A 163 10.83 5.84 -8.04
N VAL A 164 11.50 6.34 -7.02
CA VAL A 164 12.71 5.72 -6.44
C VAL A 164 12.48 5.49 -4.96
N ASN A 165 12.91 4.34 -4.46
CA ASN A 165 12.89 4.02 -3.04
C ASN A 165 14.30 3.63 -2.58
N ASN A 166 14.86 4.41 -1.66
CA ASN A 166 16.17 4.19 -1.06
C ASN A 166 16.07 3.84 0.43
N ALA A 167 14.92 3.30 0.89
CA ALA A 167 14.78 2.86 2.27
C ALA A 167 15.79 1.74 2.57
N ALA A 168 16.89 2.10 3.23
CA ALA A 168 17.88 1.17 3.74
C ALA A 168 17.55 0.77 5.17
N PRO A 169 17.92 -0.44 5.62
CA PRO A 169 17.88 -0.79 7.03
C PRO A 169 18.78 0.16 7.84
N ALA A 170 18.41 0.42 9.09
CA ALA A 170 19.22 1.24 9.99
C ALA A 170 20.68 0.71 10.05
N GLY A 171 21.65 1.59 9.81
CA GLY A 171 23.08 1.28 9.80
C GLY A 171 23.67 0.85 8.45
N ALA A 172 22.85 0.66 7.40
CA ALA A 172 23.36 0.33 6.06
C ALA A 172 23.47 1.57 5.18
N PHE A 173 24.53 2.34 5.36
CA PHE A 173 24.88 3.40 4.42
C PHE A 173 25.45 2.71 3.17
N LEU A 174 24.72 2.71 2.07
CA LEU A 174 25.12 2.34 0.70
C LEU A 174 25.14 0.90 0.24
N SER A 175 24.95 -0.17 1.06
CA SER A 175 25.22 -1.49 0.50
C SER A 175 24.15 -2.58 0.62
N ASN A 176 23.22 -2.52 1.56
CA ASN A 176 22.24 -3.59 1.75
C ASN A 176 20.83 -3.05 1.85
N TYR A 177 20.15 -2.97 0.72
CA TYR A 177 18.73 -2.64 0.70
C TYR A 177 17.91 -3.90 1.02
N SER A 178 17.47 -4.05 2.27
CA SER A 178 16.38 -4.97 2.59
C SER A 178 15.10 -4.38 2.03
N MET A 179 14.76 -4.73 0.80
CA MET A 179 13.65 -4.11 0.09
C MET A 179 12.40 -4.93 0.29
N LYS A 180 11.55 -4.45 1.17
CA LYS A 180 10.15 -4.91 1.21
C LYS A 180 9.33 -4.36 0.03
N ASN A 181 9.83 -3.30 -0.64
CA ASN A 181 9.19 -2.57 -1.72
C ASN A 181 10.13 -2.48 -2.94
N TYR A 182 9.67 -1.86 -4.02
CA TYR A 182 10.49 -1.61 -5.21
C TYR A 182 11.75 -0.78 -4.90
N LYS A 183 12.78 -0.95 -5.68
CA LYS A 183 13.91 -0.01 -5.82
C LYS A 183 13.53 1.11 -6.78
N TYR A 184 12.95 0.72 -7.93
CA TYR A 184 12.46 1.60 -8.96
C TYR A 184 11.04 1.20 -9.30
N MET A 185 10.17 2.19 -9.53
CA MET A 185 8.83 1.97 -10.04
C MET A 185 8.56 2.98 -11.14
N GLY A 186 8.09 2.51 -12.29
CA GLY A 186 7.54 3.34 -13.34
C GLY A 186 6.06 3.00 -13.54
N TYR A 187 5.22 3.99 -13.78
CA TYR A 187 3.84 3.71 -14.14
C TYR A 187 3.33 4.70 -15.17
N VAL A 188 2.37 4.22 -15.96
CA VAL A 188 1.55 5.02 -16.85
C VAL A 188 0.09 4.74 -16.55
N TRP A 189 -0.70 5.79 -16.44
CA TRP A 189 -2.13 5.71 -16.24
C TRP A 189 -2.84 6.68 -17.16
N ASN A 190 -3.91 6.22 -17.82
CA ASN A 190 -4.75 7.03 -18.67
C ASN A 190 -6.21 6.75 -18.35
N GLN A 191 -7.04 7.77 -18.34
CA GLN A 191 -8.47 7.65 -18.13
C GLN A 191 -9.22 8.49 -19.17
N MET A 192 -10.27 7.92 -19.74
CA MET A 192 -11.16 8.56 -20.69
C MET A 192 -12.59 8.44 -20.21
N SER A 193 -13.36 9.50 -20.38
CA SER A 193 -14.80 9.56 -20.13
C SER A 193 -15.55 9.80 -21.44
N PHE A 194 -16.59 9.01 -21.65
CA PHE A 194 -17.44 9.05 -22.84
C PHE A 194 -18.89 9.26 -22.46
N PHE A 195 -19.69 9.79 -23.40
CA PHE A 195 -21.15 9.93 -23.27
C PHE A 195 -21.56 10.68 -21.99
N LYS A 196 -20.94 11.83 -21.70
CA LYS A 196 -21.17 12.63 -20.47
C LYS A 196 -20.97 11.81 -19.19
N ASP A 197 -19.82 11.12 -19.08
CA ASP A 197 -19.41 10.28 -17.97
C ASP A 197 -20.26 9.00 -17.74
N MET A 198 -21.12 8.64 -18.69
CA MET A 198 -21.84 7.37 -18.63
C MET A 198 -20.88 6.17 -18.71
N LEU A 199 -19.86 6.26 -19.54
CA LEU A 199 -18.79 5.27 -19.64
C LEU A 199 -17.45 5.93 -19.33
N LYS A 200 -16.74 5.38 -18.36
CA LYS A 200 -15.36 5.75 -18.03
C LYS A 200 -14.48 4.53 -18.14
N VAL A 201 -13.35 4.67 -18.81
CA VAL A 201 -12.35 3.61 -18.96
C VAL A 201 -11.00 4.15 -18.49
N SER A 202 -10.28 3.37 -17.70
CA SER A 202 -8.87 3.62 -17.41
C SER A 202 -7.99 2.45 -17.84
N VAL A 203 -6.76 2.75 -18.22
CA VAL A 203 -5.71 1.78 -18.51
C VAL A 203 -4.50 2.13 -17.64
N MET A 204 -3.94 1.13 -16.99
CA MET A 204 -2.75 1.30 -16.15
C MET A 204 -1.70 0.26 -16.49
N GLY A 205 -0.46 0.72 -16.63
CA GLY A 205 0.74 -0.11 -16.67
C GLY A 205 1.68 0.29 -15.53
N VAL A 206 2.18 -0.68 -14.78
CA VAL A 206 3.15 -0.48 -13.70
C VAL A 206 4.32 -1.43 -13.93
N VAL A 207 5.54 -0.93 -13.79
CA VAL A 207 6.75 -1.75 -13.71
C VAL A 207 7.39 -1.47 -12.37
N ASP A 208 7.56 -2.48 -11.54
CA ASP A 208 8.29 -2.40 -10.28
C ASP A 208 9.51 -3.32 -10.30
N ALA A 209 10.66 -2.73 -9.95
CA ALA A 209 11.95 -3.39 -10.01
C ALA A 209 12.55 -3.51 -8.61
N PHE A 210 13.09 -4.69 -8.32
CA PHE A 210 13.63 -5.08 -7.03
C PHE A 210 15.11 -5.34 -7.15
N GLN A 211 15.90 -4.73 -6.27
CA GLN A 211 17.32 -5.01 -6.16
C GLN A 211 17.53 -6.19 -5.21
N LEU A 212 18.28 -7.21 -5.64
CA LEU A 212 18.68 -8.28 -4.75
C LEU A 212 19.69 -7.77 -3.72
N PRO A 213 19.47 -8.08 -2.42
CA PRO A 213 20.52 -7.86 -1.44
C PRO A 213 21.72 -8.76 -1.80
N LEU A 214 22.92 -8.24 -1.60
CA LEU A 214 24.16 -9.04 -1.69
C LEU A 214 24.02 -10.25 -0.77
N GLN A 215 24.05 -11.43 -1.36
CA GLN A 215 24.13 -12.67 -0.61
C GLN A 215 25.61 -13.02 -0.40
N TYR A 216 25.95 -13.41 0.81
CA TYR A 216 27.29 -13.81 1.19
C TYR A 216 27.31 -15.29 1.53
N LYS A 217 28.37 -15.98 1.12
CA LYS A 217 28.69 -17.31 1.64
C LYS A 217 29.87 -17.23 2.60
N SER A 218 29.79 -18.01 3.64
CA SER A 218 30.92 -18.21 4.55
C SER A 218 31.97 -19.11 3.88
N VAL A 219 33.16 -18.57 3.71
CA VAL A 219 34.30 -19.35 3.22
C VAL A 219 35.28 -19.51 4.36
N ASN A 220 35.59 -20.74 4.69
CA ASN A 220 36.58 -21.03 5.74
C ASN A 220 37.96 -21.13 5.08
N LYS A 221 38.89 -20.33 5.57
CA LYS A 221 40.32 -20.43 5.25
C LYS A 221 41.04 -21.01 6.46
N TYR A 222 41.90 -21.94 6.23
CA TYR A 222 42.70 -22.59 7.26
C TYR A 222 44.15 -22.18 7.05
N ASP A 223 44.73 -21.46 8.01
CA ASP A 223 46.12 -21.05 8.00
C ASP A 223 46.86 -21.81 9.09
N THR A 224 48.10 -22.26 8.80
CA THR A 224 48.95 -22.93 9.77
C THR A 224 49.84 -21.89 10.44
N LEU A 225 49.66 -21.70 11.75
CA LEU A 225 50.57 -20.92 12.56
C LEU A 225 51.64 -21.84 13.13
N TRP A 226 52.88 -21.54 12.79
CA TRP A 226 54.02 -22.26 13.31
C TRP A 226 54.41 -21.70 14.70
N VAL A 227 54.56 -22.59 15.66
CA VAL A 227 54.96 -22.21 17.02
C VAL A 227 56.47 -22.43 17.11
N HIS A 228 57.20 -21.36 17.48
CA HIS A 228 58.63 -21.36 17.62
C HIS A 228 59.03 -21.34 19.12
N ASN A 229 60.15 -21.95 19.46
CA ASN A 229 60.74 -21.81 20.80
C ASN A 229 61.65 -20.56 20.88
N ASN A 230 62.20 -20.28 22.06
CA ASN A 230 63.11 -19.14 22.28
C ASN A 230 64.41 -19.20 21.45
N LYS A 231 64.70 -20.27 20.74
CA LYS A 231 65.83 -20.43 19.83
C LYS A 231 65.41 -20.48 18.34
N ASP A 232 64.20 -20.00 18.08
CA ASP A 232 63.59 -19.95 16.72
C ASP A 232 63.41 -21.29 16.02
N SER A 233 63.41 -22.37 16.78
CA SER A 233 63.12 -23.70 16.26
C SER A 233 61.64 -24.00 16.31
N ILE A 234 61.08 -24.56 15.23
CA ILE A 234 59.67 -24.96 15.17
C ILE A 234 59.43 -26.09 16.15
N ILE A 235 58.58 -25.87 17.14
CA ILE A 235 58.21 -26.87 18.16
C ILE A 235 56.79 -27.39 18.00
N GLY A 236 56.02 -26.81 17.08
CA GLY A 236 54.66 -27.24 16.78
C GLY A 236 53.97 -26.35 15.77
N HIS A 237 52.71 -26.65 15.47
CA HIS A 237 51.87 -25.83 14.64
C HIS A 237 50.42 -25.86 15.16
N THR A 238 49.69 -24.78 14.89
CA THR A 238 48.25 -24.66 15.17
C THR A 238 47.56 -24.30 13.88
N ILE A 239 46.47 -24.99 13.56
CA ILE A 239 45.61 -24.62 12.43
C ILE A 239 44.60 -23.60 12.91
N VAL A 240 44.68 -22.39 12.36
CA VAL A 240 43.74 -21.33 12.65
C VAL A 240 42.70 -21.27 11.54
N LYS A 241 41.45 -21.45 11.91
CA LYS A 241 40.33 -21.32 11.00
C LYS A 241 39.85 -19.85 10.99
N THR A 242 39.96 -19.18 9.85
CA THR A 242 39.38 -17.88 9.61
C THR A 242 38.16 -18.00 8.73
N THR A 243 37.02 -17.50 9.15
CA THR A 243 35.79 -17.48 8.36
C THR A 243 35.61 -16.08 7.78
N SER A 244 35.59 -15.99 6.47
CA SER A 244 35.30 -14.74 5.75
C SER A 244 33.98 -14.84 5.01
N GLN A 245 33.28 -13.71 4.88
CA GLN A 245 32.06 -13.58 4.07
C GLN A 245 32.45 -13.13 2.68
N VAL A 246 32.14 -13.95 1.68
CA VAL A 246 32.42 -13.65 0.26
C VAL A 246 31.08 -13.44 -0.46
N PRO A 247 30.90 -12.35 -1.23
CA PRO A 247 29.68 -12.15 -2.02
C PRO A 247 29.45 -13.30 -3.01
N ILE A 248 28.22 -13.81 -3.07
CA ILE A 248 27.82 -14.84 -4.03
C ILE A 248 27.22 -14.22 -5.28
N THR A 249 26.52 -13.08 -5.13
CA THR A 249 25.83 -12.39 -6.22
C THR A 249 26.48 -11.05 -6.47
N GLY A 250 26.53 -10.65 -7.75
CA GLY A 250 26.97 -9.31 -8.10
C GLY A 250 26.06 -8.23 -7.49
N PRO A 251 26.59 -7.03 -7.21
CA PRO A 251 25.90 -5.99 -6.44
C PRO A 251 24.65 -5.41 -7.13
N ASP A 252 24.42 -5.71 -8.40
CA ASP A 252 23.47 -4.95 -9.24
C ASP A 252 22.43 -5.82 -9.94
N GLN A 253 22.09 -6.98 -9.38
CA GLN A 253 21.04 -7.80 -9.99
C GLN A 253 19.67 -7.18 -9.66
N ILE A 254 18.98 -6.72 -10.69
CA ILE A 254 17.64 -6.13 -10.60
C ILE A 254 16.66 -7.04 -11.34
N TYR A 255 15.60 -7.44 -10.65
CA TYR A 255 14.47 -8.13 -11.23
C TYR A 255 13.29 -7.20 -11.34
N ALA A 256 12.57 -7.26 -12.45
CA ALA A 256 11.41 -6.41 -12.68
C ALA A 256 10.15 -7.24 -12.94
N ARG A 257 9.07 -6.81 -12.31
CA ARG A 257 7.71 -7.26 -12.56
C ARG A 257 6.96 -6.17 -13.30
N TYR A 258 6.12 -6.54 -14.25
CA TYR A 258 5.16 -5.61 -14.86
C TYR A 258 3.74 -6.04 -14.55
N THR A 259 2.86 -5.05 -14.43
CA THR A 259 1.42 -5.22 -14.25
C THR A 259 0.72 -4.33 -15.25
N VAL A 260 -0.19 -4.87 -16.03
CA VAL A 260 -0.95 -4.13 -17.05
C VAL A 260 -2.41 -4.53 -16.99
N GLY A 261 -3.30 -3.55 -17.15
CA GLY A 261 -4.72 -3.83 -17.15
C GLY A 261 -5.59 -2.58 -17.30
N ALA A 262 -6.88 -2.78 -17.09
CA ALA A 262 -7.87 -1.74 -17.31
C ALA A 262 -9.03 -1.84 -16.31
N ASN A 263 -9.68 -0.70 -16.11
CA ASN A 263 -10.92 -0.59 -15.36
C ASN A 263 -11.98 0.05 -16.24
N LEU A 264 -13.22 -0.35 -16.05
CA LEU A 264 -14.39 0.16 -16.72
C LEU A 264 -15.46 0.50 -15.69
N TRP A 265 -16.03 1.70 -15.80
CA TRP A 265 -17.22 2.12 -15.07
C TRP A 265 -18.29 2.49 -16.07
N PHE A 266 -19.44 1.88 -15.93
CA PHE A 266 -20.64 2.21 -16.71
C PHE A 266 -21.75 2.62 -15.75
N ASN A 267 -22.28 3.84 -15.93
CA ASN A 267 -23.35 4.39 -15.11
C ASN A 267 -24.50 4.83 -16.01
N TRP A 268 -25.64 4.19 -15.88
CA TRP A 268 -26.83 4.54 -16.63
C TRP A 268 -28.04 4.57 -15.72
N LYS A 269 -28.61 5.76 -15.53
CA LYS A 269 -29.71 5.99 -14.58
C LYS A 269 -29.35 5.45 -13.17
N ASN A 270 -30.07 4.41 -12.73
CA ASN A 270 -29.90 3.79 -11.41
C ASN A 270 -28.89 2.64 -11.43
N LEU A 271 -28.44 2.19 -12.62
CA LEU A 271 -27.53 1.07 -12.79
C LEU A 271 -26.09 1.56 -12.83
N GLY A 272 -25.23 0.95 -12.04
CA GLY A 272 -23.77 1.08 -12.12
C GLY A 272 -23.11 -0.27 -12.31
N ILE A 273 -22.17 -0.36 -13.24
CA ILE A 273 -21.34 -1.55 -13.47
C ILE A 273 -19.88 -1.12 -13.36
N PHE A 274 -19.10 -1.89 -12.62
CA PHE A 274 -17.65 -1.77 -12.58
C PHE A 274 -17.02 -3.09 -12.98
N ALA A 275 -15.99 -3.04 -13.82
CA ALA A 275 -15.16 -4.17 -14.18
C ALA A 275 -13.69 -3.79 -14.15
N SER A 276 -12.85 -4.72 -13.72
CA SER A 276 -11.40 -4.55 -13.60
C SER A 276 -10.70 -5.83 -14.01
N SER A 277 -9.59 -5.73 -14.74
CA SER A 277 -8.74 -6.89 -15.03
C SER A 277 -7.29 -6.47 -15.19
N TYR A 278 -6.39 -7.26 -14.59
CA TYR A 278 -4.96 -7.03 -14.63
C TYR A 278 -4.18 -8.33 -14.80
N TYR A 279 -3.07 -8.24 -15.53
CA TYR A 279 -2.10 -9.31 -15.71
C TYR A 279 -0.73 -8.86 -15.18
N GLN A 280 -0.01 -9.80 -14.54
CA GLN A 280 1.36 -9.61 -14.05
C GLN A 280 2.30 -10.60 -14.72
N GLY A 281 3.46 -10.08 -15.17
CA GLY A 281 4.54 -10.87 -15.74
C GLY A 281 5.91 -10.34 -15.30
N GLY A 282 6.98 -10.89 -15.88
CA GLY A 282 8.34 -10.55 -15.49
C GLY A 282 8.87 -11.45 -14.37
N HIS A 283 9.58 -10.90 -13.39
CA HIS A 283 10.21 -11.65 -12.32
C HIS A 283 9.99 -10.99 -10.95
N ILE A 284 9.85 -11.79 -9.91
CA ILE A 284 9.89 -11.30 -8.53
C ILE A 284 11.34 -11.21 -8.02
N GLN A 285 11.53 -10.71 -6.81
CA GLN A 285 12.85 -10.44 -6.21
C GLN A 285 13.77 -11.67 -6.12
N ASP A 286 13.22 -12.88 -6.02
CA ASP A 286 14.00 -14.13 -5.97
C ASP A 286 14.33 -14.72 -7.35
N GLY A 287 13.98 -14.03 -8.43
CA GLY A 287 14.26 -14.42 -9.82
C GLY A 287 13.23 -15.33 -10.46
N ARG A 288 12.20 -15.80 -9.74
CA ARG A 288 11.13 -16.59 -10.34
C ARG A 288 10.27 -15.77 -11.29
N GLN A 289 9.88 -16.39 -12.39
CA GLN A 289 8.95 -15.76 -13.34
C GLN A 289 7.56 -15.55 -12.72
N VAL A 290 6.90 -14.48 -13.11
CA VAL A 290 5.52 -14.19 -12.75
C VAL A 290 4.60 -14.43 -13.95
N ALA A 291 3.47 -15.09 -13.70
CA ALA A 291 2.34 -15.15 -14.65
C ALA A 291 1.05 -15.22 -13.83
N ALA A 292 0.59 -14.08 -13.40
CA ALA A 292 -0.55 -13.95 -12.50
C ALA A 292 -1.59 -13.01 -13.08
N TYR A 293 -2.84 -13.18 -12.68
CA TYR A 293 -3.94 -12.34 -13.13
C TYR A 293 -4.95 -12.10 -12.03
N MET A 294 -5.72 -11.03 -12.19
CA MET A 294 -6.91 -10.78 -11.40
C MET A 294 -8.02 -10.23 -12.30
N TRP A 295 -9.25 -10.44 -11.88
CA TRP A 295 -10.40 -9.75 -12.42
C TRP A 295 -11.46 -9.55 -11.34
N ALA A 296 -12.24 -8.48 -11.51
CA ALA A 296 -13.34 -8.13 -10.63
C ALA A 296 -14.49 -7.55 -11.45
N VAL A 297 -15.70 -7.85 -11.03
CA VAL A 297 -16.91 -7.23 -11.58
C VAL A 297 -17.89 -6.96 -10.44
N ASN A 298 -18.53 -5.81 -10.45
CA ASN A 298 -19.67 -5.57 -9.61
C ASN A 298 -20.77 -4.81 -10.34
N VAL A 299 -21.99 -5.05 -9.91
CA VAL A 299 -23.20 -4.38 -10.38
C VAL A 299 -23.88 -3.74 -9.19
N SER A 300 -24.25 -2.47 -9.32
CA SER A 300 -24.97 -1.73 -8.30
C SER A 300 -26.27 -1.16 -8.88
N TYR A 301 -27.29 -1.12 -8.06
CA TYR A 301 -28.58 -0.57 -8.44
C TYR A 301 -29.17 0.30 -7.33
N GLN A 302 -29.52 1.54 -7.67
CA GLN A 302 -30.22 2.47 -6.78
C GLN A 302 -31.71 2.15 -6.81
N ILE A 303 -32.20 1.42 -5.83
CA ILE A 303 -33.61 0.97 -5.76
C ILE A 303 -34.52 2.16 -5.54
N VAL A 304 -34.23 2.94 -4.51
CA VAL A 304 -34.86 4.23 -4.17
C VAL A 304 -33.77 5.18 -3.68
N LYS A 305 -34.01 6.48 -3.64
CA LYS A 305 -33.00 7.49 -3.23
C LYS A 305 -32.17 7.11 -2.01
N PRO A 306 -32.76 6.63 -0.89
CA PRO A 306 -31.96 6.28 0.28
C PRO A 306 -31.29 4.90 0.20
N PHE A 307 -31.69 4.00 -0.72
CA PHE A 307 -31.28 2.59 -0.67
C PHE A 307 -30.63 2.12 -1.98
N LYS A 308 -29.36 1.67 -1.87
CA LYS A 308 -28.57 1.11 -2.97
C LYS A 308 -28.10 -0.30 -2.61
N LEU A 309 -28.19 -1.20 -3.58
CA LEU A 309 -27.59 -2.54 -3.51
C LEU A 309 -26.42 -2.65 -4.47
N LEU A 310 -25.44 -3.46 -4.11
CA LEU A 310 -24.32 -3.83 -4.96
C LEU A 310 -24.00 -5.32 -4.71
N VAL A 311 -23.74 -6.05 -5.79
CA VAL A 311 -23.23 -7.41 -5.75
C VAL A 311 -21.99 -7.48 -6.63
N GLY A 312 -20.96 -8.16 -6.17
CA GLY A 312 -19.71 -8.26 -6.91
C GLY A 312 -18.98 -9.57 -6.67
N TYR A 313 -18.15 -9.91 -7.63
CA TYR A 313 -17.23 -11.05 -7.55
C TYR A 313 -15.83 -10.63 -7.98
N GLU A 314 -14.85 -11.21 -7.34
CA GLU A 314 -13.44 -10.98 -7.63
C GLU A 314 -12.64 -12.26 -7.51
N GLN A 315 -11.66 -12.41 -8.40
CA GLN A 315 -10.70 -13.50 -8.41
C GLN A 315 -9.28 -12.98 -8.53
N LEU A 316 -8.43 -13.42 -7.62
CA LEU A 316 -6.99 -13.28 -7.70
C LEU A 316 -6.38 -14.66 -7.91
N SER A 317 -5.58 -14.81 -8.96
CA SER A 317 -4.85 -16.05 -9.22
C SER A 317 -3.87 -16.38 -8.10
N GLY A 318 -3.55 -17.65 -7.93
CA GLY A 318 -2.67 -18.14 -6.89
C GLY A 318 -1.78 -19.29 -7.31
N THR A 319 -0.82 -19.60 -6.47
CA THR A 319 0.14 -20.70 -6.67
C THR A 319 -0.36 -21.95 -5.95
N ASN A 320 -0.28 -23.07 -6.62
CA ASN A 320 -0.56 -24.39 -6.03
C ASN A 320 0.71 -24.87 -5.28
N ASN A 321 0.57 -25.29 -4.03
CA ASN A 321 1.69 -25.79 -3.24
C ASN A 321 1.81 -27.33 -3.23
N ASP A 322 1.18 -28.02 -4.19
CA ASP A 322 1.29 -29.48 -4.33
C ASP A 322 2.75 -29.89 -4.57
N PRO A 323 3.35 -30.78 -3.75
CA PRO A 323 4.72 -31.28 -3.95
C PRO A 323 4.96 -31.88 -5.32
N ALA A 324 3.94 -32.49 -5.96
CA ALA A 324 4.04 -32.98 -7.33
C ALA A 324 4.33 -31.86 -8.35
N LYS A 325 4.01 -30.61 -8.01
CA LYS A 325 4.27 -29.41 -8.82
C LYS A 325 5.46 -28.57 -8.32
N ALA A 326 6.22 -29.07 -7.36
CA ALA A 326 7.31 -28.32 -6.72
C ALA A 326 8.33 -27.75 -7.72
N THR A 327 8.66 -28.50 -8.77
CA THR A 327 9.60 -28.04 -9.81
C THR A 327 9.04 -26.87 -10.62
N GLU A 328 7.74 -26.84 -10.89
CA GLU A 328 7.05 -25.75 -11.58
C GLU A 328 6.98 -24.52 -10.67
N VAL A 329 6.54 -24.69 -9.43
CA VAL A 329 6.42 -23.64 -8.41
C VAL A 329 7.78 -23.01 -8.08
N ALA A 330 8.87 -23.80 -8.12
CA ALA A 330 10.23 -23.29 -7.92
C ALA A 330 10.68 -22.31 -9.03
N LYS A 331 10.06 -22.35 -10.20
CA LYS A 331 10.41 -21.49 -11.35
C LYS A 331 9.42 -20.38 -11.61
N LYS A 332 8.15 -20.56 -11.21
CA LYS A 332 7.05 -19.68 -11.61
C LYS A 332 6.13 -19.35 -10.46
N VAL A 333 5.77 -18.07 -10.34
CA VAL A 333 4.78 -17.54 -9.40
C VAL A 333 3.51 -17.20 -10.18
N THR A 334 2.39 -17.76 -9.74
CA THR A 334 1.07 -17.51 -10.32
C THR A 334 0.14 -16.76 -9.36
N SER A 335 0.63 -16.36 -8.19
CA SER A 335 -0.12 -15.57 -7.21
C SER A 335 -0.08 -14.09 -7.59
N PHE A 336 -1.25 -13.49 -7.78
CA PHE A 336 -1.38 -12.07 -8.10
C PHE A 336 -1.03 -11.20 -6.88
N ASN A 337 -0.12 -10.27 -7.05
CA ASN A 337 0.28 -9.33 -6.01
C ASN A 337 -0.49 -8.01 -6.15
N THR A 338 -1.11 -7.53 -5.09
CA THR A 338 -1.90 -6.28 -5.08
C THR A 338 -1.04 -5.01 -5.07
N LEU A 339 0.26 -5.14 -5.26
CA LEU A 339 1.24 -4.05 -5.34
C LEU A 339 1.17 -3.10 -4.13
N TYR A 340 0.93 -1.84 -4.41
CA TYR A 340 0.88 -0.72 -3.45
C TYR A 340 -0.57 -0.27 -3.19
N GLY A 341 -1.52 -1.17 -3.44
CA GLY A 341 -2.93 -0.90 -3.31
C GLY A 341 -3.42 -0.80 -1.86
N THR A 342 -4.66 -0.36 -1.72
CA THR A 342 -5.38 -0.29 -0.45
C THR A 342 -6.27 -1.51 -0.31
N ALA A 343 -5.79 -2.54 0.39
CA ALA A 343 -6.49 -3.82 0.49
C ALA A 343 -7.69 -3.80 1.46
N HIS A 344 -7.62 -2.99 2.52
CA HIS A 344 -8.61 -2.95 3.62
C HIS A 344 -10.07 -2.85 3.17
N GLN A 345 -10.39 -1.99 2.21
CA GLN A 345 -11.76 -1.83 1.71
C GLN A 345 -12.17 -2.91 0.68
N LEU A 346 -11.18 -3.50 0.01
CA LEU A 346 -11.42 -4.43 -1.10
C LEU A 346 -11.58 -5.87 -0.61
N TYR A 347 -10.78 -6.30 0.37
CA TYR A 347 -10.70 -7.69 0.82
C TYR A 347 -11.17 -7.90 2.26
N GLY A 348 -12.10 -7.07 2.73
CA GLY A 348 -12.70 -7.12 4.07
C GLY A 348 -12.02 -6.21 5.09
N TYR A 349 -12.83 -5.71 6.01
CA TYR A 349 -12.38 -4.78 7.05
C TYR A 349 -11.68 -5.48 8.23
N MET A 350 -11.79 -6.82 8.32
CA MET A 350 -11.03 -7.65 9.25
C MET A 350 -9.55 -7.80 8.84
N ASP A 351 -9.16 -7.36 7.62
CA ASP A 351 -7.80 -7.43 7.09
C ASP A 351 -7.16 -8.83 7.07
N MET A 352 -7.98 -9.89 7.08
CA MET A 352 -7.54 -11.28 7.18
C MET A 352 -6.58 -11.72 6.05
N PHE A 353 -6.67 -11.08 4.89
CA PHE A 353 -5.94 -11.49 3.69
C PHE A 353 -4.86 -10.49 3.26
N ASN A 354 -4.79 -9.30 3.87
CA ASN A 354 -3.92 -8.21 3.41
C ASN A 354 -2.44 -8.57 3.29
N SER A 355 -1.86 -9.20 4.31
CA SER A 355 -0.44 -9.58 4.28
C SER A 355 -0.19 -10.69 3.25
N MET A 356 -1.10 -11.65 3.13
CA MET A 356 -1.00 -12.73 2.16
C MET A 356 -0.97 -12.20 0.73
N LEU A 357 -1.87 -11.27 0.39
CA LEU A 357 -2.02 -10.70 -0.95
C LEU A 357 -0.86 -9.82 -1.40
N SER A 358 -0.18 -9.17 -0.46
CA SER A 358 0.88 -8.20 -0.79
C SER A 358 2.30 -8.73 -0.60
N THR A 359 2.49 -9.76 0.25
CA THR A 359 3.84 -10.20 0.63
C THR A 359 4.16 -11.64 0.29
N SER A 360 3.16 -12.53 0.19
CA SER A 360 3.40 -13.93 -0.09
C SER A 360 3.37 -14.23 -1.59
N PRO A 361 4.50 -14.62 -2.21
CA PRO A 361 4.51 -14.98 -3.62
C PRO A 361 3.88 -16.36 -3.90
N ASN A 362 3.57 -17.13 -2.89
CA ASN A 362 3.09 -18.52 -3.01
C ASN A 362 1.71 -18.73 -2.38
N TYR A 363 0.90 -17.68 -2.21
CA TYR A 363 -0.45 -17.91 -1.69
C TYR A 363 -1.36 -18.55 -2.75
N PRO A 364 -2.39 -19.30 -2.33
CA PRO A 364 -3.18 -20.14 -3.23
C PRO A 364 -4.24 -19.38 -4.05
N GLY A 365 -4.19 -18.06 -4.08
CA GLY A 365 -5.23 -17.22 -4.71
C GLY A 365 -6.42 -16.98 -3.79
N LEU A 366 -7.21 -15.98 -4.13
CA LEU A 366 -8.39 -15.59 -3.37
C LEU A 366 -9.54 -15.29 -4.31
N ASN A 367 -10.68 -15.90 -4.04
CA ASN A 367 -11.96 -15.53 -4.63
C ASN A 367 -12.82 -14.88 -3.56
N GLN A 368 -13.55 -13.84 -3.92
CA GLN A 368 -14.59 -13.28 -3.05
C GLN A 368 -15.87 -13.03 -3.83
N LEU A 369 -17.00 -13.43 -3.23
CA LEU A 369 -18.33 -12.99 -3.60
C LEU A 369 -18.79 -12.02 -2.52
N TYR A 370 -19.34 -10.86 -2.89
CA TYR A 370 -19.80 -9.89 -1.90
C TYR A 370 -21.11 -9.22 -2.31
N ALA A 371 -21.89 -8.88 -1.30
CA ALA A 371 -23.11 -8.10 -1.44
C ALA A 371 -23.08 -6.95 -0.42
N ARG A 372 -23.47 -5.77 -0.87
CA ARG A 372 -23.46 -4.54 -0.08
C ARG A 372 -24.78 -3.83 -0.19
N ALA A 373 -25.35 -3.48 0.95
CA ALA A 373 -26.50 -2.61 1.07
C ALA A 373 -26.07 -1.28 1.69
N THR A 374 -26.41 -0.17 1.04
CA THR A 374 -26.14 1.18 1.55
C THR A 374 -27.47 1.90 1.76
N VAL A 375 -27.67 2.43 2.97
CA VAL A 375 -28.84 3.24 3.34
C VAL A 375 -28.39 4.64 3.71
N ASN A 376 -28.84 5.65 2.98
CA ASN A 376 -28.59 7.05 3.28
C ASN A 376 -29.81 7.61 4.05
N PHE A 377 -29.75 7.66 5.37
CA PHE A 377 -30.83 8.19 6.20
C PHE A 377 -31.04 9.70 5.99
N SER A 378 -29.92 10.39 5.69
CA SER A 378 -29.90 11.82 5.39
C SER A 378 -28.70 12.15 4.49
N LYS A 379 -28.49 13.45 4.18
CA LYS A 379 -27.28 13.91 3.47
C LYS A 379 -25.99 13.76 4.30
N VAL A 380 -26.11 13.56 5.60
CA VAL A 380 -24.99 13.52 6.55
C VAL A 380 -24.88 12.20 7.30
N THR A 381 -25.81 11.26 7.11
CA THR A 381 -25.86 10.00 7.86
C THR A 381 -26.13 8.82 6.93
N SER A 382 -25.26 7.81 6.96
CA SER A 382 -25.45 6.58 6.19
C SER A 382 -25.01 5.33 6.98
N LEU A 383 -25.59 4.21 6.62
CA LEU A 383 -25.18 2.87 7.06
C LEU A 383 -24.90 2.02 5.83
N GLU A 384 -23.78 1.33 5.87
CA GLU A 384 -23.39 0.33 4.88
C GLU A 384 -23.28 -1.03 5.59
N ALA A 385 -23.90 -2.05 5.02
CA ALA A 385 -23.74 -3.45 5.44
C ALA A 385 -23.15 -4.21 4.25
N THR A 386 -21.98 -4.82 4.42
CA THR A 386 -21.33 -5.64 3.40
C THR A 386 -21.13 -7.04 3.94
N TRP A 387 -21.68 -8.03 3.24
CA TRP A 387 -21.37 -9.43 3.45
C TRP A 387 -20.39 -9.91 2.38
N ARG A 388 -19.40 -10.71 2.78
CA ARG A 388 -18.37 -11.29 1.92
C ARG A 388 -18.23 -12.77 2.17
N TYR A 389 -18.08 -13.53 1.12
CA TYR A 389 -17.71 -14.94 1.15
C TYR A 389 -16.35 -15.12 0.50
N PHE A 390 -15.44 -15.82 1.16
CA PHE A 390 -14.08 -16.02 0.71
C PHE A 390 -13.77 -17.48 0.45
N SER A 391 -13.07 -17.74 -0.66
CA SER A 391 -12.56 -19.07 -0.98
C SER A 391 -11.19 -19.02 -1.62
N LEU A 392 -10.43 -20.11 -1.51
CA LEU A 392 -9.16 -20.27 -2.20
C LEU A 392 -9.36 -20.36 -3.71
N GLY A 393 -8.45 -19.72 -4.47
CA GLY A 393 -8.41 -19.82 -5.92
C GLY A 393 -7.85 -21.14 -6.44
N ASN A 394 -6.98 -21.78 -5.65
CA ASN A 394 -6.34 -23.06 -5.97
C ASN A 394 -6.38 -24.02 -4.78
N GLN A 395 -6.05 -25.29 -5.05
CA GLN A 395 -5.81 -26.27 -3.99
C GLN A 395 -4.60 -25.85 -3.15
N TYR A 396 -4.74 -25.99 -1.84
CA TYR A 396 -3.70 -25.75 -0.85
C TYR A 396 -3.52 -26.98 0.04
N LEU A 397 -2.28 -27.37 0.32
CA LEU A 397 -1.93 -28.45 1.22
C LEU A 397 -1.29 -27.85 2.48
N ALA A 398 -1.93 -28.02 3.63
CA ALA A 398 -1.30 -27.77 4.92
C ALA A 398 -0.18 -28.83 5.13
N ASP A 399 0.93 -28.39 5.71
CA ASP A 399 2.09 -29.26 5.97
C ASP A 399 2.57 -30.06 4.72
N MET A 400 2.33 -29.50 3.53
CA MET A 400 2.63 -30.16 2.24
C MET A 400 1.99 -31.53 2.04
N LYS A 401 0.98 -31.89 2.81
CA LYS A 401 0.30 -33.19 2.78
C LYS A 401 -1.22 -33.11 2.90
N THR A 402 -1.73 -32.37 3.86
CA THR A 402 -3.15 -32.32 4.17
C THR A 402 -3.89 -31.33 3.29
N LYS A 403 -4.79 -31.80 2.45
CA LYS A 403 -5.64 -30.93 1.63
C LYS A 403 -6.53 -30.02 2.50
N VAL A 404 -6.46 -28.74 2.25
CA VAL A 404 -7.31 -27.74 2.88
C VAL A 404 -8.56 -27.52 2.03
N GLY A 405 -9.71 -27.39 2.66
CA GLY A 405 -10.95 -27.04 1.96
C GLY A 405 -10.86 -25.65 1.32
N GLN A 406 -11.61 -25.43 0.26
CA GLN A 406 -11.57 -24.14 -0.44
C GLN A 406 -12.30 -23.01 0.30
N ASN A 407 -13.37 -23.34 1.04
CA ASN A 407 -14.14 -22.34 1.79
C ASN A 407 -13.37 -21.82 3.00
N LEU A 408 -13.01 -20.55 2.98
CA LEU A 408 -12.26 -19.88 4.06
C LEU A 408 -13.18 -19.25 5.11
N GLY A 409 -14.43 -18.96 4.75
CA GLY A 409 -15.40 -18.33 5.64
C GLY A 409 -16.08 -17.12 5.01
N SER A 410 -16.76 -16.38 5.86
CA SER A 410 -17.45 -15.14 5.46
C SER A 410 -17.20 -14.01 6.45
N GLU A 411 -17.39 -12.79 6.00
CA GLU A 411 -17.25 -11.58 6.80
C GLU A 411 -18.48 -10.70 6.65
N LEU A 412 -18.94 -10.14 7.77
CA LEU A 412 -19.98 -9.13 7.81
C LEU A 412 -19.39 -7.83 8.34
N ASP A 413 -19.49 -6.77 7.55
CA ASP A 413 -19.04 -5.43 7.89
C ASP A 413 -20.24 -4.50 8.00
N LEU A 414 -20.42 -3.88 9.15
CA LEU A 414 -21.41 -2.81 9.38
C LEU A 414 -20.67 -1.50 9.59
N MET A 415 -20.92 -0.52 8.72
CA MET A 415 -20.21 0.76 8.70
C MET A 415 -21.20 1.90 8.85
N PHE A 416 -21.11 2.67 9.91
CA PHE A 416 -21.90 3.84 10.15
C PHE A 416 -21.08 5.12 9.93
N LEU A 417 -21.62 6.04 9.13
CA LEU A 417 -21.02 7.32 8.82
C LEU A 417 -21.96 8.45 9.28
N TYR A 418 -21.39 9.42 10.01
CA TYR A 418 -22.10 10.64 10.40
C TYR A 418 -21.20 11.87 10.23
N LYS A 419 -21.68 12.87 9.48
CA LYS A 419 -21.01 14.14 9.19
C LYS A 419 -21.76 15.32 9.80
N PRO A 420 -21.66 15.54 11.13
CA PRO A 420 -22.41 16.62 11.80
C PRO A 420 -22.05 18.01 11.28
N LEU A 421 -20.81 18.20 10.85
CA LEU A 421 -20.28 19.45 10.31
C LEU A 421 -19.46 19.16 9.05
N PRO A 422 -19.26 20.14 8.14
CA PRO A 422 -18.50 19.94 6.91
C PRO A 422 -17.05 19.45 7.12
N ASN A 423 -16.46 19.75 8.27
CA ASN A 423 -15.08 19.40 8.63
C ASN A 423 -14.97 18.34 9.73
N VAL A 424 -16.09 17.74 10.15
CA VAL A 424 -16.15 16.68 11.16
C VAL A 424 -16.84 15.45 10.60
N GLU A 425 -16.17 14.31 10.70
CA GLU A 425 -16.69 13.01 10.28
C GLU A 425 -16.50 11.99 11.42
N LEU A 426 -17.57 11.27 11.75
CA LEU A 426 -17.58 10.15 12.66
C LEU A 426 -17.82 8.87 11.85
N ASN A 427 -16.91 7.91 11.99
CA ASN A 427 -17.03 6.57 11.42
C ASN A 427 -17.02 5.55 12.55
N ALA A 428 -18.05 4.73 12.62
CA ALA A 428 -18.10 3.58 13.52
C ALA A 428 -18.28 2.31 12.69
N ALA A 429 -17.61 1.23 13.09
CA ALA A 429 -17.79 -0.06 12.44
C ALA A 429 -17.83 -1.21 13.44
N TYR A 430 -18.57 -2.23 13.06
CA TYR A 430 -18.53 -3.57 13.63
C TYR A 430 -18.31 -4.55 12.50
N CYS A 431 -17.23 -5.33 12.58
CA CYS A 431 -16.86 -6.34 11.60
C CYS A 431 -16.72 -7.68 12.28
N TYR A 432 -17.25 -8.73 11.66
CA TYR A 432 -17.20 -10.08 12.19
C TYR A 432 -16.84 -11.08 11.10
N PHE A 433 -15.80 -11.88 11.35
CA PHE A 433 -15.38 -12.96 10.46
C PHE A 433 -15.80 -14.31 11.02
N PHE A 434 -16.49 -15.10 10.19
CA PHE A 434 -16.94 -16.46 10.44
C PHE A 434 -15.95 -17.44 9.81
N PRO A 435 -14.92 -17.90 10.53
CA PRO A 435 -13.92 -18.80 9.97
C PRO A 435 -14.45 -20.20 9.74
N THR A 436 -13.80 -20.92 8.84
CA THR A 436 -13.97 -22.36 8.65
C THR A 436 -12.73 -23.11 9.12
N SER A 437 -12.81 -24.43 9.23
CA SER A 437 -11.65 -25.28 9.50
C SER A 437 -10.55 -25.16 8.44
N ALA A 438 -10.90 -24.75 7.22
CA ALA A 438 -9.92 -24.45 6.16
C ALA A 438 -9.12 -23.19 6.50
N MET A 439 -9.77 -22.14 7.00
CA MET A 439 -9.08 -20.91 7.42
C MET A 439 -8.18 -21.15 8.64
N GLU A 440 -8.61 -22.00 9.58
CA GLU A 440 -7.80 -22.43 10.73
C GLU A 440 -6.50 -23.12 10.27
N LYS A 441 -6.62 -24.09 9.36
CA LYS A 441 -5.47 -24.80 8.78
C LYS A 441 -4.55 -23.87 7.99
N LEU A 442 -5.11 -22.92 7.23
CA LEU A 442 -4.32 -21.91 6.50
C LEU A 442 -3.48 -21.03 7.45
N ASN A 443 -3.99 -20.78 8.66
CA ASN A 443 -3.30 -20.03 9.71
C ASN A 443 -2.45 -20.90 10.64
N ASN A 444 -2.31 -22.21 10.38
CA ASN A 444 -1.61 -23.20 11.21
C ASN A 444 -2.14 -23.26 12.65
N LEU A 445 -3.45 -23.12 12.84
CA LEU A 445 -4.10 -23.24 14.14
C LEU A 445 -4.68 -24.63 14.32
N ALA A 446 -4.48 -25.21 15.51
CA ALA A 446 -5.08 -26.49 15.90
C ALA A 446 -6.61 -26.35 16.08
N SER A 447 -7.03 -25.21 16.64
CA SER A 447 -8.41 -24.79 16.73
C SER A 447 -8.48 -23.29 16.91
N SER A 448 -9.43 -22.63 16.26
CA SER A 448 -9.72 -21.23 16.52
C SER A 448 -10.74 -21.07 17.65
N VAL A 449 -10.64 -19.98 18.38
CA VAL A 449 -11.63 -19.60 19.37
C VAL A 449 -12.73 -18.83 18.67
N ARG A 450 -13.80 -19.50 18.27
CA ARG A 450 -15.01 -18.89 17.69
C ARG A 450 -14.70 -17.87 16.58
N GLY A 451 -15.65 -17.08 16.12
CA GLY A 451 -15.40 -16.02 15.12
C GLY A 451 -14.52 -14.89 15.63
N SER A 452 -13.93 -14.15 14.71
CA SER A 452 -13.11 -12.98 15.00
C SER A 452 -13.90 -11.70 14.81
N GLN A 453 -13.63 -10.68 15.62
CA GLN A 453 -14.36 -9.42 15.55
C GLN A 453 -13.42 -8.20 15.64
N TYR A 454 -13.87 -7.15 15.01
CA TYR A 454 -13.21 -5.87 14.99
C TYR A 454 -14.23 -4.74 15.14
N VAL A 455 -14.00 -3.88 16.11
CA VAL A 455 -14.85 -2.69 16.34
C VAL A 455 -13.98 -1.45 16.31
N TYR A 456 -14.44 -0.40 15.70
CA TYR A 456 -13.78 0.88 15.84
C TYR A 456 -14.75 2.06 15.88
N LEU A 457 -14.28 3.13 16.51
CA LEU A 457 -14.87 4.47 16.43
C LEU A 457 -13.77 5.44 16.04
N MET A 458 -13.93 6.09 14.90
CA MET A 458 -12.96 7.05 14.36
C MET A 458 -13.63 8.43 14.21
N ILE A 459 -12.96 9.45 14.73
CA ILE A 459 -13.34 10.84 14.55
C ILE A 459 -12.30 11.48 13.62
N THR A 460 -12.73 12.13 12.57
CA THR A 460 -11.86 12.91 11.70
C THR A 460 -12.28 14.35 11.73
N TYR A 461 -11.40 15.23 12.21
CA TYR A 461 -11.59 16.68 12.22
C TYR A 461 -10.56 17.35 11.31
N LYS A 462 -11.03 18.11 10.32
CA LYS A 462 -10.20 18.78 9.30
C LYS A 462 -10.41 20.30 9.36
N PRO A 463 -9.81 20.99 10.34
CA PRO A 463 -9.91 22.44 10.41
C PRO A 463 -9.17 23.11 9.27
N LYS A 464 -9.73 24.21 8.76
CA LYS A 464 -9.02 25.18 7.95
C LYS A 464 -8.63 26.34 8.87
N PHE A 465 -7.34 26.50 9.14
CA PHE A 465 -6.85 27.52 10.06
C PHE A 465 -6.73 28.89 9.39
N PHE A 466 -6.28 28.86 8.13
CA PHE A 466 -6.04 30.09 7.38
C PHE A 466 -6.19 29.82 5.88
N THR A 467 -6.69 30.81 5.15
CA THR A 467 -6.64 30.85 3.69
C THR A 467 -6.59 32.30 3.24
N THR A 468 -5.71 32.59 2.29
CA THR A 468 -5.74 33.88 1.61
C THR A 468 -6.97 33.92 0.71
N GLU A 469 -7.64 35.08 0.67
CA GLU A 469 -8.73 35.26 -0.28
C GLU A 469 -8.21 35.18 -1.71
N LYS A 470 -9.06 34.68 -2.58
CA LYS A 470 -8.79 34.70 -4.02
C LYS A 470 -9.24 36.09 -4.49
N ASN A 471 -8.29 37.04 -4.63
CA ASN A 471 -8.56 38.32 -5.25
C ASN A 471 -8.96 38.17 -6.72
#